data_7dfb81e3eaa30df754aa9de694c1baa7
#
_entry.id   7dfb81e3eaa30df754aa9de694c1baa7
#
_cell.length_a   1.000
_cell.length_b   1.000
_cell.length_c   1.000
_cell.angle_alpha   90.00
_cell.angle_beta   90.00
_cell.angle_gamma   90.00
#
_symmetry.space_group_name_H-M   'P 1'
#
loop_
_entity.id
_entity.type
_entity.pdbx_description
1 polymer ?
#
loop_
_entity_poly.entity_id
_entity_poly.type
_entity_poly.pdbx_seq_one_letter_code
_entity_poly.pdbx_strand_id
1 'polypeptide(L)'
;MTTDPGDLVLDPTCGSGTTAYVAEQWGRRWITIDTSRVALALARTRLMAAKFPYYHLADDYPEAAKLILDQEVKAYLRKTPPSRESQRDIKKGFVYKSVPHVTLKLIANNPDIIEGMTREEIDAAIARHADTETLYDQPYEDNKTVRVTGPFTVESLSPHRTISAE
;
A
#
# COMPACT_ATOMS: atom_id res chain seq x y z
N MET A 1 7.04 7.95 -1.87
CA MET A 1 5.64 8.27 -2.25
C MET A 1 5.27 9.61 -1.66
N THR A 2 4.49 10.42 -2.36
CA THR A 2 4.10 11.78 -1.93
C THR A 2 2.70 11.84 -1.33
N THR A 3 2.01 10.70 -1.25
CA THR A 3 0.62 10.59 -0.74
C THR A 3 0.48 9.35 0.12
N ASP A 4 -0.47 9.39 1.05
CA ASP A 4 -0.81 8.28 1.95
C ASP A 4 -2.07 7.52 1.49
N PRO A 5 -2.31 6.29 1.97
CA PRO A 5 -3.57 5.59 1.74
C PRO A 5 -4.78 6.45 2.14
N GLY A 6 -5.82 6.47 1.29
CA GLY A 6 -7.00 7.31 1.48
C GLY A 6 -6.89 8.72 0.93
N ASP A 7 -5.72 9.19 0.54
CA ASP A 7 -5.53 10.49 -0.11
C ASP A 7 -6.14 10.53 -1.51
N LEU A 8 -6.36 11.75 -2.01
CA LEU A 8 -6.84 12.00 -3.35
C LEU A 8 -5.68 12.34 -4.29
N VAL A 9 -5.57 11.58 -5.36
CA VAL A 9 -4.61 11.80 -6.44
C VAL A 9 -5.33 12.40 -7.64
N LEU A 10 -4.82 13.52 -8.16
CA LEU A 10 -5.32 14.17 -9.37
C LEU A 10 -4.31 13.98 -10.51
N ASP A 11 -4.77 13.42 -11.62
CA ASP A 11 -4.01 13.29 -12.86
C ASP A 11 -4.74 14.02 -14.00
N PRO A 12 -4.26 15.20 -14.41
CA PRO A 12 -4.89 15.97 -15.49
C PRO A 12 -4.60 15.45 -16.90
N THR A 13 -3.82 14.36 -17.02
CA THR A 13 -3.39 13.77 -18.30
C THR A 13 -3.51 12.25 -18.26
N CYS A 14 -4.74 11.77 -18.15
CA CYS A 14 -5.07 10.37 -17.93
C CYS A 14 -4.29 9.36 -18.78
N GLY A 15 -4.18 9.60 -20.08
CA GLY A 15 -3.57 8.66 -21.02
C GLY A 15 -4.21 7.26 -20.90
N SER A 16 -3.38 6.24 -20.64
CA SER A 16 -3.85 4.87 -20.45
C SER A 16 -4.40 4.56 -19.03
N GLY A 17 -4.54 5.57 -18.17
CA GLY A 17 -5.04 5.42 -16.79
C GLY A 17 -4.04 4.80 -15.81
N THR A 18 -2.75 4.94 -16.05
CA THR A 18 -1.72 4.34 -15.19
C THR A 18 -1.75 4.92 -13.78
N THR A 19 -1.89 6.24 -13.64
CA THR A 19 -1.97 6.90 -12.33
C THR A 19 -3.18 6.41 -11.55
N ALA A 20 -4.36 6.36 -12.20
CA ALA A 20 -5.58 5.85 -11.55
C ALA A 20 -5.43 4.38 -11.14
N TYR A 21 -4.82 3.55 -11.99
CA TYR A 21 -4.55 2.15 -11.69
C TYR A 21 -3.66 1.97 -10.45
N VAL A 22 -2.55 2.70 -10.40
CA VAL A 22 -1.62 2.64 -9.27
C VAL A 22 -2.24 3.23 -8.01
N ALA A 23 -2.97 4.34 -8.12
CA ALA A 23 -3.69 4.93 -7.00
C ALA A 23 -4.70 3.94 -6.40
N GLU A 24 -5.49 3.28 -7.24
CA GLU A 24 -6.43 2.24 -6.82
C GLU A 24 -5.71 1.06 -6.16
N GLN A 25 -4.60 0.58 -6.73
CA GLN A 25 -3.81 -0.52 -6.17
C GLN A 25 -3.34 -0.21 -4.74
N TRP A 26 -2.95 1.02 -4.49
CA TRP A 26 -2.39 1.44 -3.21
C TRP A 26 -3.41 2.12 -2.28
N GLY A 27 -4.71 1.97 -2.57
CA GLY A 27 -5.78 2.45 -1.72
C GLY A 27 -5.92 3.97 -1.65
N ARG A 28 -5.55 4.68 -2.73
CA ARG A 28 -5.80 6.12 -2.90
C ARG A 28 -7.08 6.32 -3.68
N ARG A 29 -7.75 7.42 -3.42
CA ARG A 29 -8.80 7.93 -4.30
C ARG A 29 -8.16 8.63 -5.49
N TRP A 30 -8.84 8.68 -6.61
CA TRP A 30 -8.28 9.29 -7.80
C TRP A 30 -9.32 10.04 -8.62
N ILE A 31 -8.85 11.09 -9.28
CA ILE A 31 -9.55 11.81 -10.34
C ILE A 31 -8.56 11.90 -11.49
N THR A 32 -8.97 11.48 -12.67
CA THR A 32 -8.15 11.58 -13.87
C THR A 32 -8.95 12.23 -15.00
N ILE A 33 -8.28 13.06 -15.81
CA ILE A 33 -8.87 13.88 -16.83
C ILE A 33 -8.10 13.67 -18.13
N ASP A 34 -8.81 13.67 -19.25
CA ASP A 34 -8.18 13.68 -20.59
C ASP A 34 -9.09 14.36 -21.61
N THR A 35 -8.51 14.97 -22.60
CA THR A 35 -9.23 15.51 -23.75
C THR A 35 -9.56 14.43 -24.78
N SER A 36 -8.81 13.34 -24.78
CA SER A 36 -8.98 12.19 -25.67
C SER A 36 -10.04 11.21 -25.14
N ARG A 37 -11.13 11.08 -25.84
CA ARG A 37 -12.14 10.05 -25.53
C ARG A 37 -11.60 8.63 -25.67
N VAL A 38 -10.61 8.42 -26.53
CA VAL A 38 -9.95 7.11 -26.70
C VAL A 38 -9.15 6.76 -25.45
N ALA A 39 -8.39 7.72 -24.91
CA ALA A 39 -7.65 7.55 -23.67
C ALA A 39 -8.59 7.19 -22.50
N LEU A 40 -9.68 7.94 -22.33
CA LEU A 40 -10.68 7.67 -21.29
C LEU A 40 -11.36 6.30 -21.44
N ALA A 41 -11.68 5.89 -22.68
CA ALA A 41 -12.25 4.56 -22.92
C ALA A 41 -11.28 3.44 -22.59
N LEU A 42 -9.99 3.62 -22.92
CA LEU A 42 -8.93 2.67 -22.57
C LEU A 42 -8.72 2.57 -21.07
N ALA A 43 -8.61 3.71 -20.40
CA ALA A 43 -8.45 3.78 -18.94
C ALA A 43 -9.64 3.13 -18.22
N ARG A 44 -10.88 3.41 -18.66
CA ARG A 44 -12.10 2.78 -18.14
C ARG A 44 -12.04 1.27 -18.27
N THR A 45 -11.74 0.75 -19.47
CA THR A 45 -11.66 -0.69 -19.71
C THR A 45 -10.60 -1.35 -18.84
N ARG A 46 -9.43 -0.72 -18.72
CA ARG A 46 -8.34 -1.19 -17.89
C ARG A 46 -8.73 -1.29 -16.42
N LEU A 47 -9.35 -0.24 -15.87
CA LEU A 47 -9.78 -0.19 -14.47
C LEU A 47 -10.91 -1.19 -14.19
N MET A 48 -11.89 -1.33 -15.08
CA MET A 48 -12.98 -2.28 -14.90
C MET A 48 -12.53 -3.74 -14.95
N ALA A 49 -11.48 -4.05 -15.72
CA ALA A 49 -10.93 -5.40 -15.83
C ALA A 49 -9.83 -5.68 -14.78
N ALA A 50 -9.41 -4.68 -14.02
CA ALA A 50 -8.30 -4.79 -13.09
C ALA A 50 -8.63 -5.70 -11.91
N LYS A 51 -7.62 -6.49 -11.54
CA LYS A 51 -7.61 -7.28 -10.30
C LYS A 51 -6.42 -6.82 -9.47
N PHE A 52 -6.67 -6.47 -8.23
CA PHE A 52 -5.66 -5.98 -7.31
C PHE A 52 -5.44 -6.96 -6.17
N PRO A 53 -4.24 -7.03 -5.62
CA PRO A 53 -4.02 -7.76 -4.38
C PRO A 53 -4.84 -7.13 -3.24
N TYR A 54 -5.27 -7.96 -2.30
CA TYR A 54 -5.89 -7.50 -1.08
C TYR A 54 -4.82 -7.35 0.00
N TYR A 55 -4.61 -6.14 0.48
CA TYR A 55 -3.66 -5.86 1.55
C TYR A 55 -4.34 -5.87 2.91
N HIS A 56 -3.67 -6.42 3.92
CA HIS A 56 -4.16 -6.37 5.30
C HIS A 56 -4.12 -4.94 5.82
N LEU A 57 -5.26 -4.43 6.29
CA LEU A 57 -5.37 -3.08 6.84
C LEU A 57 -4.78 -3.04 8.26
N ALA A 58 -4.07 -1.99 8.60
CA ALA A 58 -3.57 -1.78 9.95
C ALA A 58 -4.71 -1.65 10.98
N ASP A 59 -5.87 -1.14 10.55
CA ASP A 59 -7.08 -1.03 11.36
C ASP A 59 -7.69 -2.41 11.70
N ASP A 60 -7.61 -3.37 10.78
CA ASP A 60 -8.09 -4.74 11.00
C ASP A 60 -7.16 -5.54 11.94
N TYR A 61 -5.87 -5.18 11.97
CA TYR A 61 -4.83 -5.92 12.68
C TYR A 61 -3.88 -4.98 13.45
N PRO A 62 -4.37 -4.23 14.44
CA PRO A 62 -3.56 -3.22 15.13
C PRO A 62 -2.33 -3.79 15.84
N GLU A 63 -2.41 -5.03 16.32
CA GLU A 63 -1.27 -5.68 16.98
C GLU A 63 -0.23 -6.18 15.97
N ALA A 64 -0.63 -6.56 14.75
CA ALA A 64 0.31 -6.98 13.72
C ALA A 64 1.25 -5.85 13.30
N ALA A 65 0.76 -4.61 13.31
CA ALA A 65 1.56 -3.42 13.00
C ALA A 65 2.64 -3.12 14.07
N LYS A 66 2.53 -3.71 15.26
CA LYS A 66 3.50 -3.54 16.35
C LYS A 66 4.56 -4.65 16.37
N LEU A 67 4.32 -5.76 15.66
CA LEU A 67 5.26 -6.87 15.61
C LEU A 67 6.45 -6.52 14.71
N ILE A 68 7.64 -6.84 15.16
CA ILE A 68 8.89 -6.47 14.48
C ILE A 68 9.33 -7.53 13.47
N LEU A 69 9.11 -8.80 13.79
CA LEU A 69 9.61 -9.91 12.97
C LEU A 69 8.59 -10.36 11.94
N ASP A 70 9.01 -10.45 10.67
CA ASP A 70 8.17 -10.87 9.54
C ASP A 70 7.46 -12.22 9.79
N GLN A 71 8.12 -13.17 10.44
CA GLN A 71 7.54 -14.48 10.77
C GLN A 71 6.42 -14.38 11.81
N GLU A 72 6.57 -13.51 12.81
CA GLU A 72 5.56 -13.29 13.86
C GLU A 72 4.32 -12.64 13.26
N VAL A 73 4.51 -11.61 12.42
CA VAL A 73 3.41 -10.94 11.70
C VAL A 73 2.67 -11.94 10.83
N LYS A 74 3.36 -12.74 10.03
CA LYS A 74 2.75 -13.78 9.19
C LYS A 74 1.96 -14.81 10.01
N ALA A 75 2.51 -15.25 11.14
CA ALA A 75 1.84 -16.19 12.01
C ALA A 75 0.60 -15.58 12.67
N TYR A 76 0.69 -14.32 13.07
CA TYR A 76 -0.43 -13.56 13.61
C TYR A 76 -1.57 -13.40 12.60
N LEU A 77 -1.27 -12.90 11.40
CA LEU A 77 -2.26 -12.69 10.34
C LEU A 77 -2.97 -13.98 9.90
N ARG A 78 -2.28 -15.13 9.97
CA ARG A 78 -2.88 -16.43 9.63
C ARG A 78 -3.83 -16.96 10.69
N LYS A 79 -3.59 -16.65 11.97
CA LYS A 79 -4.32 -17.19 13.11
C LYS A 79 -5.42 -16.27 13.61
N THR A 80 -5.27 -14.98 13.42
CA THR A 80 -6.14 -13.97 14.01
C THR A 80 -7.12 -13.45 12.97
N PRO A 81 -8.43 -13.52 13.23
CA PRO A 81 -9.42 -12.87 12.37
C PRO A 81 -9.33 -11.34 12.50
N PRO A 82 -9.84 -10.58 11.52
CA PRO A 82 -9.93 -9.13 11.58
C PRO A 82 -10.62 -8.67 12.87
N SER A 83 -10.17 -7.55 13.43
CA SER A 83 -10.77 -6.97 14.63
C SER A 83 -12.24 -6.65 14.41
N ARG A 84 -13.10 -6.98 15.39
CA ARG A 84 -14.53 -6.65 15.35
C ARG A 84 -14.80 -5.15 15.52
N GLU A 85 -13.85 -4.42 16.07
CA GLU A 85 -13.91 -2.96 16.26
C GLU A 85 -13.37 -2.18 15.06
N SER A 86 -12.83 -2.87 14.06
CA SER A 86 -12.30 -2.24 12.86
C SER A 86 -13.40 -1.51 12.09
N GLN A 87 -13.13 -0.27 11.75
CA GLN A 87 -13.94 0.53 10.83
C GLN A 87 -13.50 0.36 9.37
N ARG A 88 -12.47 -0.48 9.14
CA ARG A 88 -11.80 -0.65 7.85
C ARG A 88 -11.31 0.67 7.27
N ASP A 89 -10.79 1.53 8.15
CA ASP A 89 -10.29 2.83 7.74
C ASP A 89 -8.93 2.70 7.03
N ILE A 90 -8.98 2.87 5.72
CA ILE A 90 -7.79 2.78 4.87
C ILE A 90 -6.75 3.87 5.18
N LYS A 91 -7.15 4.97 5.79
CA LYS A 91 -6.24 6.06 6.19
C LYS A 91 -5.25 5.65 7.26
N LYS A 92 -5.57 4.61 8.03
CA LYS A 92 -4.64 4.01 8.99
C LYS A 92 -3.51 3.20 8.31
N GLY A 93 -3.58 3.04 6.98
CA GLY A 93 -2.60 2.34 6.18
C GLY A 93 -2.75 0.82 6.21
N PHE A 94 -1.71 0.16 5.72
CA PHE A 94 -1.63 -1.29 5.64
C PHE A 94 -0.69 -1.84 6.72
N VAL A 95 -0.75 -3.14 6.94
CA VAL A 95 0.29 -3.84 7.70
C VAL A 95 1.47 -4.03 6.76
N TYR A 96 2.57 -3.31 7.00
CA TYR A 96 3.77 -3.34 6.18
C TYR A 96 4.81 -4.31 6.74
N LYS A 97 5.67 -4.82 5.86
CA LYS A 97 6.86 -5.53 6.28
C LYS A 97 7.84 -4.55 6.90
N SER A 98 8.60 -5.03 7.87
CA SER A 98 9.67 -4.28 8.51
C SER A 98 10.97 -5.09 8.49
N VAL A 99 12.08 -4.37 8.38
CA VAL A 99 13.42 -4.96 8.40
C VAL A 99 14.26 -4.24 9.44
N PRO A 100 15.20 -4.94 10.10
CA PRO A 100 16.13 -4.29 10.99
C PRO A 100 17.10 -3.42 10.19
N HIS A 101 17.24 -2.16 10.55
CA HIS A 101 18.23 -1.25 9.97
C HIS A 101 19.61 -1.52 10.59
N VAL A 102 20.41 -2.34 9.91
CA VAL A 102 21.71 -2.77 10.40
C VAL A 102 22.81 -1.84 9.91
N THR A 103 23.48 -1.14 10.83
CA THR A 103 24.65 -0.33 10.53
C THR A 103 25.94 -0.98 11.07
N LEU A 104 27.09 -0.72 10.44
CA LEU A 104 28.37 -1.21 10.92
C LEU A 104 28.65 -0.78 12.36
N LYS A 105 28.23 0.44 12.75
CA LYS A 105 28.36 0.96 14.12
C LYS A 105 27.55 0.14 15.13
N LEU A 106 26.37 -0.31 14.73
CA LEU A 106 25.50 -1.13 15.57
C LEU A 106 26.11 -2.51 15.80
N ILE A 107 26.75 -3.09 14.79
CA ILE A 107 27.44 -4.38 14.92
C ILE A 107 28.67 -4.22 15.83
N ALA A 108 29.49 -3.19 15.57
CA ALA A 108 30.76 -2.99 16.30
C ALA A 108 30.59 -2.65 17.79
N ASN A 109 29.49 -1.97 18.13
CA ASN A 109 29.21 -1.53 19.52
C ASN A 109 28.12 -2.37 20.20
N ASN A 110 27.71 -3.50 19.64
CA ASN A 110 26.68 -4.34 20.23
C ASN A 110 27.26 -5.13 21.41
N PRO A 111 26.78 -4.90 22.64
CA PRO A 111 27.31 -5.58 23.84
C PRO A 111 26.96 -7.09 23.86
N ASP A 112 25.99 -7.51 23.10
CA ASP A 112 25.51 -8.90 23.08
C ASP A 112 26.32 -9.76 22.09
N ILE A 113 27.18 -9.17 21.27
CA ILE A 113 28.02 -9.92 20.32
C ILE A 113 29.34 -10.30 20.98
N ILE A 114 29.54 -11.60 21.18
CA ILE A 114 30.72 -12.17 21.80
C ILE A 114 31.46 -13.06 20.79
N GLU A 115 32.77 -13.11 20.88
CA GLU A 115 33.60 -13.96 20.03
C GLU A 115 33.24 -15.44 20.19
N GLY A 116 32.98 -16.14 19.05
CA GLY A 116 32.57 -17.54 19.04
C GLY A 116 31.07 -17.79 18.86
N MET A 117 30.24 -16.75 18.75
CA MET A 117 28.82 -16.90 18.46
C MET A 117 28.58 -17.41 17.03
N THR A 118 27.52 -18.18 16.86
CA THR A 118 27.03 -18.58 15.56
C THR A 118 26.40 -17.40 14.81
N ARG A 119 26.29 -17.50 13.49
CA ARG A 119 25.68 -16.46 12.67
C ARG A 119 24.24 -16.15 13.11
N GLU A 120 23.46 -17.18 13.45
CA GLU A 120 22.08 -17.03 13.88
C GLU A 120 21.95 -16.27 15.21
N GLU A 121 22.87 -16.52 16.15
CA GLU A 121 22.95 -15.81 17.43
C GLU A 121 23.36 -14.35 17.24
N ILE A 122 24.29 -14.08 16.32
CA ILE A 122 24.71 -12.72 15.96
C ILE A 122 23.55 -11.96 15.32
N ASP A 123 22.83 -12.57 14.37
CA ASP A 123 21.68 -11.95 13.70
C ASP A 123 20.56 -11.65 14.71
N ALA A 124 20.32 -12.53 15.68
CA ALA A 124 19.36 -12.31 16.77
C ALA A 124 19.81 -11.18 17.72
N ALA A 125 21.10 -11.06 18.03
CA ALA A 125 21.66 -10.00 18.84
C ALA A 125 21.56 -8.64 18.13
N ILE A 126 21.81 -8.60 16.83
CA ILE A 126 21.64 -7.41 15.98
C ILE A 126 20.17 -6.98 15.95
N ALA A 127 19.26 -7.91 15.73
CA ALA A 127 17.82 -7.61 15.63
C ALA A 127 17.24 -7.01 16.93
N ARG A 128 17.80 -7.33 18.09
CA ARG A 128 17.38 -6.76 19.41
C ARG A 128 17.71 -5.30 19.57
N HIS A 129 18.81 -4.83 18.96
CA HIS A 129 19.32 -3.47 19.10
C HIS A 129 19.17 -2.61 17.83
N ALA A 130 18.72 -3.21 16.72
CA ALA A 130 18.52 -2.49 15.47
C ALA A 130 17.22 -1.69 15.49
N ASP A 131 17.29 -0.45 15.01
CA ASP A 131 16.11 0.29 14.65
C ASP A 131 15.36 -0.45 13.53
N THR A 132 14.04 -0.38 13.56
CA THR A 132 13.20 -1.05 12.56
C THR A 132 12.80 -0.08 11.47
N GLU A 133 13.10 -0.43 10.22
CA GLU A 133 12.66 0.31 9.05
C GLU A 133 11.42 -0.34 8.44
N THR A 134 10.36 0.44 8.24
CA THR A 134 9.12 -0.03 7.62
C THR A 134 9.21 0.08 6.10
N LEU A 135 8.96 -1.01 5.40
CA LEU A 135 8.94 -1.07 3.94
C LEU A 135 7.53 -0.71 3.42
N TYR A 136 7.28 0.58 3.20
CA TYR A 136 5.98 1.10 2.72
C TYR A 136 5.59 0.62 1.31
N ASP A 137 6.50 0.04 0.57
CA ASP A 137 6.29 -0.59 -0.74
C ASP A 137 5.97 -2.09 -0.64
N GLN A 138 5.99 -2.68 0.55
CA GLN A 138 5.78 -4.11 0.78
C GLN A 138 4.73 -4.40 1.86
N PRO A 139 3.45 -4.11 1.61
CA PRO A 139 2.38 -4.52 2.50
C PRO A 139 2.20 -6.05 2.50
N TYR A 140 1.65 -6.59 3.58
CA TYR A 140 1.25 -7.99 3.62
C TYR A 140 -0.02 -8.21 2.81
N GLU A 141 0.00 -9.24 1.96
CA GLU A 141 -1.10 -9.61 1.07
C GLU A 141 -1.88 -10.82 1.61
N ASP A 142 -3.20 -10.77 1.46
CA ASP A 142 -4.05 -11.95 1.58
C ASP A 142 -4.20 -12.62 0.21
N ASN A 143 -3.49 -13.71 0.00
CA ASN A 143 -3.50 -14.44 -1.26
C ASN A 143 -4.84 -15.15 -1.59
N LYS A 144 -5.79 -15.17 -0.65
CA LYS A 144 -7.11 -15.80 -0.83
C LYS A 144 -8.14 -14.83 -1.37
N THR A 145 -7.89 -13.53 -1.21
CA THR A 145 -8.82 -12.46 -1.54
C THR A 145 -8.27 -11.62 -2.68
N VAL A 146 -9.13 -11.34 -3.66
CA VAL A 146 -8.82 -10.43 -4.77
C VAL A 146 -9.75 -9.23 -4.69
N ARG A 147 -9.20 -8.04 -4.83
CA ARG A 147 -9.94 -6.80 -4.87
C ARG A 147 -10.12 -6.35 -6.31
N VAL A 148 -11.27 -5.77 -6.62
CA VAL A 148 -11.56 -5.08 -7.88
C VAL A 148 -11.62 -3.58 -7.64
N THR A 149 -11.60 -2.80 -8.71
CA THR A 149 -11.78 -1.33 -8.63
C THR A 149 -13.11 -0.99 -7.97
N GLY A 150 -13.09 -0.01 -7.07
CA GLY A 150 -14.30 0.55 -6.49
C GLY A 150 -15.20 1.22 -7.54
N PRO A 151 -16.44 1.60 -7.21
CA PRO A 151 -17.31 2.30 -8.12
C PRO A 151 -16.72 3.67 -8.48
N PHE A 152 -16.73 4.00 -9.77
CA PHE A 152 -16.30 5.30 -10.28
C PHE A 152 -17.24 5.80 -11.38
N THR A 153 -17.26 7.11 -11.60
CA THR A 153 -18.04 7.75 -12.65
C THR A 153 -17.15 8.17 -13.81
N VAL A 154 -17.73 8.21 -15.00
CA VAL A 154 -17.10 8.81 -16.17
C VAL A 154 -17.99 9.92 -16.67
N GLU A 155 -17.48 11.14 -16.64
CA GLU A 155 -18.22 12.33 -17.05
C GLU A 155 -17.60 12.93 -18.31
N SER A 156 -18.43 13.49 -19.17
CA SER A 156 -17.98 14.22 -20.34
C SER A 156 -18.57 15.63 -20.29
N LEU A 157 -17.67 16.61 -20.22
CA LEU A 157 -18.06 18.00 -20.38
C LEU A 157 -18.32 18.24 -21.88
N SER A 158 -19.60 18.43 -22.23
CA SER A 158 -19.94 18.87 -23.57
C SER A 158 -19.42 20.30 -23.77
N PRO A 159 -18.70 20.60 -24.87
CA PRO A 159 -18.36 21.97 -25.15
C PRO A 159 -19.66 22.79 -25.25
N HIS A 160 -19.71 23.89 -24.52
CA HIS A 160 -20.82 24.83 -24.66
C HIS A 160 -20.90 25.24 -26.14
N ARG A 161 -21.95 24.78 -26.82
CA ARG A 161 -22.29 25.36 -28.11
C ARG A 161 -22.90 26.73 -27.80
N THR A 162 -22.15 27.77 -28.00
CA THR A 162 -22.72 29.09 -28.17
C THR A 162 -23.54 29.04 -29.46
N ILE A 163 -24.87 28.93 -29.33
CA ILE A 163 -25.78 29.20 -30.43
C ILE A 163 -25.64 30.70 -30.66
N SER A 164 -24.98 31.09 -31.76
CA SER A 164 -25.02 32.46 -32.21
C SER A 164 -26.49 32.78 -32.46
N ALA A 165 -27.06 33.74 -31.72
CA ALA A 165 -28.36 34.32 -32.05
C ALA A 165 -28.16 35.03 -33.38
N GLU A 166 -28.81 34.54 -34.44
CA GLU A 166 -29.06 35.29 -35.67
C GLU A 166 -30.11 36.38 -35.44
#